data_b2cc6eddb6e57a4b7b678f3dc8b318f9
#
_entry.id   b2cc6eddb6e57a4b7b678f3dc8b318f9
#
_cell.length_a   1.000
_cell.length_b   1.000
_cell.length_c   1.000
_cell.angle_alpha   90.00
_cell.angle_beta   90.00
_cell.angle_gamma   90.00
#
_symmetry.space_group_name_H-M   'P 1'
#
loop_
_entity.id
_entity.type
_entity.pdbx_description
1 polymer ?
#
loop_
_entity_poly.entity_id
_entity_poly.type
_entity_poly.pdbx_seq_one_letter_code
_entity_poly.pdbx_strand_id
1 'polypeptide(L)'
;ITGTPDDVTSITLEDVKLVYDTFYHPENMFLTLTGNFNPYEMACLVEDNLSKKKFGKYLNPIIIKENEPKKVTTKYKEEYINVTYPRLKFSIKMDMSRFKNYSSLELKILTNLLFNINFGATSDFRDELMEKGLIQNMNVTCDVYDDTFVVTINATSNFKEEIIKKVKEKLENLSISELDFKRKKNATIATLILDYED
;
A
#
# COMPACT_ATOMS: atom_id res chain seq x y z
N ILE A 1 4.13 3.72 -11.19
CA ILE A 1 2.80 3.19 -11.50
C ILE A 1 1.91 4.27 -12.12
N THR A 2 2.11 5.52 -11.79
CA THR A 2 1.37 6.65 -12.39
C THR A 2 1.98 7.19 -13.69
N GLY A 3 3.06 6.58 -14.18
CA GLY A 3 3.82 7.04 -15.35
C GLY A 3 4.71 8.25 -15.08
N THR A 4 5.39 8.68 -16.12
CA THR A 4 6.19 9.92 -16.13
C THR A 4 5.31 11.13 -16.53
N PRO A 5 5.74 12.39 -16.32
CA PRO A 5 5.03 13.54 -16.88
C PRO A 5 4.78 13.45 -18.38
N ASP A 6 5.73 12.89 -19.13
CA ASP A 6 5.59 12.70 -20.59
C ASP A 6 4.51 11.65 -20.92
N ASP A 7 4.42 10.55 -20.16
CA ASP A 7 3.35 9.56 -20.31
C ASP A 7 2.00 10.20 -20.09
N VAL A 8 1.85 11.01 -19.02
CA VAL A 8 0.58 11.69 -18.70
C VAL A 8 0.18 12.69 -19.79
N THR A 9 1.15 13.45 -20.33
CA THR A 9 0.89 14.45 -21.38
C THR A 9 0.61 13.80 -22.74
N SER A 10 1.03 12.56 -22.97
CA SER A 10 0.78 11.82 -24.22
C SER A 10 -0.59 11.15 -24.28
N ILE A 11 -1.32 11.07 -23.17
CA ILE A 11 -2.67 10.46 -23.12
C ILE A 11 -3.64 11.27 -23.97
N THR A 12 -4.29 10.58 -24.90
CA THR A 12 -5.29 11.17 -25.79
C THR A 12 -6.72 10.90 -25.29
N LEU A 13 -7.68 11.61 -25.86
CA LEU A 13 -9.10 11.34 -25.58
C LEU A 13 -9.53 9.93 -26.04
N GLU A 14 -8.92 9.46 -27.14
CA GLU A 14 -9.14 8.13 -27.68
C GLU A 14 -8.67 7.05 -26.69
N ASP A 15 -7.50 7.24 -26.06
CA ASP A 15 -7.01 6.33 -25.02
C ASP A 15 -7.96 6.26 -23.82
N VAL A 16 -8.44 7.40 -23.36
CA VAL A 16 -9.41 7.45 -22.25
C VAL A 16 -10.71 6.74 -22.62
N LYS A 17 -11.23 6.96 -23.83
CA LYS A 17 -12.43 6.26 -24.32
C LYS A 17 -12.21 4.76 -24.42
N LEU A 18 -11.07 4.33 -24.98
CA LEU A 18 -10.72 2.91 -25.09
C LEU A 18 -10.72 2.23 -23.72
N VAL A 19 -10.09 2.85 -22.71
CA VAL A 19 -10.06 2.35 -21.34
C VAL A 19 -11.46 2.30 -20.76
N TYR A 20 -12.26 3.38 -20.94
CA TYR A 20 -13.63 3.42 -20.45
C TYR A 20 -14.48 2.31 -21.08
N ASP A 21 -14.50 2.19 -22.40
CA ASP A 21 -15.31 1.21 -23.13
C ASP A 21 -14.88 -0.24 -22.82
N THR A 22 -13.58 -0.45 -22.50
CA THR A 22 -13.05 -1.77 -22.17
C THR A 22 -13.41 -2.21 -20.76
N PHE A 23 -13.23 -1.32 -19.77
CA PHE A 23 -13.30 -1.70 -18.35
C PHE A 23 -14.62 -1.36 -17.68
N TYR A 24 -15.35 -0.31 -18.14
CA TYR A 24 -16.62 0.13 -17.56
C TYR A 24 -17.83 -0.51 -18.22
N HIS A 25 -17.74 -1.82 -18.42
CA HIS A 25 -18.83 -2.63 -18.96
C HIS A 25 -19.56 -3.36 -17.83
N PRO A 26 -20.91 -3.50 -17.85
CA PRO A 26 -21.67 -4.17 -16.79
C PRO A 26 -21.18 -5.58 -16.47
N GLU A 27 -20.71 -6.34 -17.48
CA GLU A 27 -20.14 -7.68 -17.29
C GLU A 27 -18.78 -7.68 -16.56
N ASN A 28 -18.14 -6.52 -16.41
CA ASN A 28 -16.85 -6.36 -15.69
C ASN A 28 -17.02 -5.62 -14.35
N MET A 29 -18.25 -5.30 -13.94
CA MET A 29 -18.52 -4.48 -12.77
C MET A 29 -19.49 -5.18 -11.82
N PHE A 30 -19.41 -4.84 -10.56
CA PHE A 30 -20.45 -5.12 -9.57
C PHE A 30 -20.84 -3.84 -8.86
N LEU A 31 -22.10 -3.74 -8.44
CA LEU A 31 -22.63 -2.62 -7.69
C LEU A 31 -23.00 -3.06 -6.29
N THR A 32 -22.42 -2.41 -5.28
CA THR A 32 -22.80 -2.59 -3.88
C THR A 32 -23.51 -1.32 -3.41
N LEU A 33 -24.69 -1.48 -2.81
CA LEU A 33 -25.49 -0.40 -2.24
C LEU A 33 -25.72 -0.70 -0.76
N THR A 34 -25.45 0.27 0.09
CA THR A 34 -25.69 0.19 1.53
C THR A 34 -26.53 1.39 1.97
N GLY A 35 -27.55 1.13 2.78
CA GLY A 35 -28.43 2.21 3.26
C GLY A 35 -29.79 1.71 3.71
N ASN A 36 -30.65 2.63 4.12
CA ASN A 36 -32.03 2.33 4.52
C ASN A 36 -32.96 2.46 3.28
N PHE A 37 -33.09 1.39 2.50
CA PHE A 37 -33.94 1.33 1.32
C PHE A 37 -34.54 -0.07 1.13
N ASN A 38 -35.56 -0.17 0.30
CA ASN A 38 -36.11 -1.46 -0.13
C ASN A 38 -35.21 -2.07 -1.21
N PRO A 39 -34.56 -3.25 -0.96
CA PRO A 39 -33.63 -3.86 -1.92
C PRO A 39 -34.26 -4.16 -3.27
N TYR A 40 -35.52 -4.58 -3.29
CA TYR A 40 -36.25 -4.92 -4.53
C TYR A 40 -36.50 -3.68 -5.39
N GLU A 41 -36.99 -2.59 -4.79
CA GLU A 41 -37.22 -1.32 -5.51
C GLU A 41 -35.92 -0.77 -6.07
N MET A 42 -34.81 -0.89 -5.31
CA MET A 42 -33.48 -0.44 -5.76
C MET A 42 -32.99 -1.30 -6.91
N ALA A 43 -33.14 -2.63 -6.85
CA ALA A 43 -32.76 -3.52 -7.94
C ALA A 43 -33.55 -3.16 -9.25
N CYS A 44 -34.85 -2.96 -9.16
CA CYS A 44 -35.67 -2.52 -10.29
C CYS A 44 -35.20 -1.17 -10.87
N LEU A 45 -34.84 -0.23 -10.00
CA LEU A 45 -34.32 1.08 -10.42
C LEU A 45 -32.99 0.94 -11.17
N VAL A 46 -32.08 0.10 -10.68
CA VAL A 46 -30.80 -0.18 -11.34
C VAL A 46 -31.00 -0.86 -12.68
N GLU A 47 -31.85 -1.88 -12.76
CA GLU A 47 -32.19 -2.56 -14.03
C GLU A 47 -32.79 -1.61 -15.04
N ASP A 48 -33.75 -0.76 -14.64
CA ASP A 48 -34.36 0.24 -15.51
C ASP A 48 -33.34 1.25 -16.05
N ASN A 49 -32.41 1.70 -15.20
CA ASN A 49 -31.33 2.58 -15.62
C ASN A 49 -30.35 1.91 -16.60
N LEU A 50 -29.97 0.67 -16.34
CA LEU A 50 -29.03 -0.07 -17.19
C LEU A 50 -29.67 -0.42 -18.55
N SER A 51 -30.97 -0.78 -18.57
CA SER A 51 -31.69 -1.11 -19.81
C SER A 51 -31.75 0.04 -20.81
N LYS A 52 -31.66 1.28 -20.34
CA LYS A 52 -31.68 2.51 -21.18
C LYS A 52 -30.31 2.84 -21.77
N LYS A 53 -29.24 2.18 -21.30
CA LYS A 53 -27.88 2.40 -21.77
C LYS A 53 -27.52 1.41 -22.88
N LYS A 54 -26.75 1.88 -23.85
CA LYS A 54 -26.18 1.01 -24.89
C LYS A 54 -24.74 0.74 -24.55
N PHE A 55 -24.42 -0.52 -24.32
CA PHE A 55 -23.06 -0.99 -24.10
C PHE A 55 -22.52 -1.61 -25.39
N GLY A 56 -21.23 -1.44 -25.64
CA GLY A 56 -20.53 -2.13 -26.71
C GLY A 56 -20.41 -3.63 -26.43
N LYS A 57 -19.69 -4.34 -27.30
CA LYS A 57 -19.36 -5.77 -27.04
C LYS A 57 -18.36 -5.85 -25.90
N TYR A 58 -18.64 -6.71 -24.89
CA TYR A 58 -17.70 -6.99 -23.83
C TYR A 58 -16.42 -7.67 -24.39
N LEU A 59 -15.27 -7.11 -24.09
CA LEU A 59 -13.99 -7.57 -24.63
C LEU A 59 -13.22 -8.54 -23.73
N ASN A 60 -13.73 -8.80 -22.50
CA ASN A 60 -13.07 -9.64 -21.50
C ASN A 60 -11.57 -9.28 -21.33
N PRO A 61 -11.26 -8.17 -20.68
CA PRO A 61 -9.89 -7.65 -20.60
C PRO A 61 -8.95 -8.67 -19.94
N ILE A 62 -7.79 -8.86 -20.54
CA ILE A 62 -6.75 -9.75 -20.00
C ILE A 62 -5.79 -8.88 -19.19
N ILE A 63 -5.66 -9.19 -17.91
CA ILE A 63 -4.65 -8.56 -17.05
C ILE A 63 -3.32 -9.26 -17.27
N ILE A 64 -2.37 -8.56 -17.90
CA ILE A 64 -1.01 -9.04 -18.04
C ILE A 64 -0.27 -8.79 -16.74
N LYS A 65 0.14 -9.86 -16.08
CA LYS A 65 1.01 -9.78 -14.90
C LYS A 65 2.46 -9.73 -15.36
N GLU A 66 3.15 -8.67 -14.99
CA GLU A 66 4.58 -8.57 -15.22
C GLU A 66 5.34 -9.49 -14.26
N ASN A 67 6.40 -10.12 -14.77
CA ASN A 67 7.25 -10.95 -13.95
C ASN A 67 8.26 -10.08 -13.21
N GLU A 68 7.92 -9.67 -12.00
CA GLU A 68 8.74 -8.82 -11.16
C GLU A 68 10.04 -9.54 -10.76
N PRO A 69 11.24 -8.98 -11.04
CA PRO A 69 12.51 -9.60 -10.66
C PRO A 69 12.60 -9.86 -9.16
N LYS A 70 12.94 -11.09 -8.74
CA LYS A 70 13.08 -11.43 -7.31
C LYS A 70 14.18 -10.67 -6.60
N LYS A 71 15.20 -10.21 -7.33
CA LYS A 71 16.32 -9.44 -6.79
C LYS A 71 16.12 -7.94 -7.02
N VAL A 72 16.55 -7.15 -6.06
CA VAL A 72 16.62 -5.69 -6.19
C VAL A 72 17.64 -5.34 -7.27
N THR A 73 17.20 -4.63 -8.31
CA THR A 73 18.04 -4.17 -9.44
C THR A 73 18.84 -2.93 -9.08
N THR A 74 18.22 -1.97 -8.41
CA THR A 74 18.85 -0.71 -7.97
C THR A 74 18.83 -0.63 -6.46
N LYS A 75 20.00 -0.76 -5.84
CA LYS A 75 20.14 -0.78 -4.37
C LYS A 75 20.09 0.60 -3.72
N TYR A 76 20.39 1.63 -4.48
CA TYR A 76 20.42 3.01 -4.01
C TYR A 76 20.05 3.96 -5.14
N LYS A 77 19.19 4.94 -4.83
CA LYS A 77 18.84 6.05 -5.73
C LYS A 77 18.73 7.32 -4.90
N GLU A 78 19.20 8.42 -5.43
CA GLU A 78 19.06 9.75 -4.86
C GLU A 78 18.53 10.71 -5.91
N GLU A 79 17.57 11.53 -5.54
CA GLU A 79 16.98 12.54 -6.40
C GLU A 79 16.94 13.87 -5.66
N TYR A 80 17.31 14.93 -6.35
CA TYR A 80 17.26 16.29 -5.83
C TYR A 80 15.95 16.93 -6.24
N ILE A 81 15.07 17.13 -5.26
CA ILE A 81 13.77 17.77 -5.42
C ILE A 81 13.60 18.89 -4.42
N ASN A 82 12.76 19.87 -4.73
CA ASN A 82 12.50 20.98 -3.82
C ASN A 82 11.56 20.54 -2.69
N VAL A 83 12.13 20.16 -1.55
CA VAL A 83 11.43 19.74 -0.33
C VAL A 83 12.02 20.43 0.89
N THR A 84 11.19 20.68 1.90
CA THR A 84 11.62 21.34 3.15
C THR A 84 12.65 20.50 3.92
N TYR A 85 12.47 19.19 3.94
CA TYR A 85 13.36 18.23 4.60
C TYR A 85 13.64 17.04 3.70
N PRO A 86 14.86 16.50 3.72
CA PRO A 86 15.20 15.27 3.01
C PRO A 86 14.32 14.09 3.45
N ARG A 87 13.88 13.31 2.48
CA ARG A 87 13.07 12.09 2.69
C ARG A 87 13.92 10.86 2.44
N LEU A 88 14.00 9.99 3.41
CA LEU A 88 14.72 8.72 3.36
C LEU A 88 13.71 7.57 3.26
N LYS A 89 13.94 6.65 2.33
CA LYS A 89 13.13 5.44 2.17
C LYS A 89 14.04 4.22 2.22
N PHE A 90 13.75 3.30 3.13
CA PHE A 90 14.42 2.01 3.25
C PHE A 90 13.43 0.92 2.86
N SER A 91 13.58 0.37 1.66
CA SER A 91 12.67 -0.65 1.17
C SER A 91 13.30 -2.03 1.23
N ILE A 92 12.56 -2.98 1.80
CA ILE A 92 12.94 -4.39 1.91
C ILE A 92 11.98 -5.18 1.02
N LYS A 93 12.53 -5.80 -0.02
CA LYS A 93 11.77 -6.65 -0.94
C LYS A 93 11.90 -8.10 -0.50
N MET A 94 10.76 -8.77 -0.36
CA MET A 94 10.67 -10.17 0.04
C MET A 94 9.90 -10.98 -1.00
N ASP A 95 10.43 -12.17 -1.33
CA ASP A 95 9.77 -13.14 -2.19
C ASP A 95 8.75 -13.94 -1.36
N MET A 96 7.47 -13.83 -1.69
CA MET A 96 6.37 -14.50 -0.99
C MET A 96 6.44 -16.02 -1.11
N SER A 97 7.07 -16.55 -2.15
CA SER A 97 7.23 -18.00 -2.33
C SER A 97 7.98 -18.71 -1.17
N ARG A 98 8.70 -17.93 -0.35
CA ARG A 98 9.38 -18.42 0.87
C ARG A 98 8.43 -18.70 2.03
N PHE A 99 7.22 -18.17 2.00
CA PHE A 99 6.25 -18.17 3.10
C PHE A 99 4.98 -18.96 2.73
N LYS A 100 5.14 -20.13 2.11
CA LYS A 100 4.04 -20.93 1.53
C LYS A 100 2.94 -21.31 2.52
N ASN A 101 3.22 -21.28 3.83
CA ASN A 101 2.24 -21.65 4.87
C ASN A 101 1.36 -20.47 5.32
N TYR A 102 1.58 -19.29 4.76
CA TYR A 102 0.84 -18.08 5.12
C TYR A 102 0.15 -17.49 3.88
N SER A 103 -1.06 -17.02 4.05
CA SER A 103 -1.72 -16.19 3.04
C SER A 103 -1.04 -14.81 2.94
N SER A 104 -1.27 -14.13 1.82
CA SER A 104 -0.78 -12.75 1.63
C SER A 104 -1.25 -11.79 2.72
N LEU A 105 -2.50 -11.97 3.18
CA LEU A 105 -3.09 -11.17 4.25
C LEU A 105 -2.39 -11.42 5.59
N GLU A 106 -2.18 -12.69 5.96
CA GLU A 106 -1.47 -13.05 7.20
C GLU A 106 -0.05 -12.49 7.20
N LEU A 107 0.69 -12.64 6.10
CA LEU A 107 2.03 -12.06 5.96
C LEU A 107 2.01 -10.55 6.10
N LYS A 108 1.03 -9.87 5.48
CA LYS A 108 0.88 -8.41 5.60
C LYS A 108 0.65 -8.00 7.06
N ILE A 109 -0.25 -8.67 7.77
CA ILE A 109 -0.56 -8.37 9.18
C ILE A 109 0.66 -8.63 10.07
N LEU A 110 1.29 -9.81 9.96
CA LEU A 110 2.44 -10.18 10.79
C LEU A 110 3.63 -9.25 10.56
N THR A 111 3.92 -8.94 9.29
CA THR A 111 5.02 -8.04 8.95
C THR A 111 4.72 -6.61 9.39
N ASN A 112 3.48 -6.15 9.22
CA ASN A 112 3.06 -4.84 9.70
C ASN A 112 3.23 -4.73 11.22
N LEU A 113 2.82 -5.74 11.99
CA LEU A 113 3.02 -5.78 13.43
C LEU A 113 4.51 -5.72 13.81
N LEU A 114 5.34 -6.58 13.21
CA LEU A 114 6.78 -6.62 13.47
C LEU A 114 7.45 -5.26 13.23
N PHE A 115 7.22 -4.68 12.05
CA PHE A 115 7.88 -3.44 11.67
C PHE A 115 7.30 -2.22 12.41
N ASN A 116 6.01 -2.20 12.71
CA ASN A 116 5.43 -1.12 13.50
C ASN A 116 5.83 -1.16 14.97
N ILE A 117 6.10 -2.32 15.55
CA ILE A 117 6.68 -2.42 16.90
C ILE A 117 8.08 -1.81 16.92
N ASN A 118 8.88 -2.03 15.87
CA ASN A 118 10.28 -1.60 15.84
C ASN A 118 10.50 -0.19 15.27
N PHE A 119 9.65 0.29 14.35
CA PHE A 119 9.84 1.57 13.63
C PHE A 119 8.59 2.45 13.57
N GLY A 120 7.45 1.96 14.05
CA GLY A 120 6.18 2.67 13.97
C GLY A 120 6.06 3.85 14.93
N ALA A 121 4.90 4.50 14.88
CA ALA A 121 4.61 5.72 15.62
C ALA A 121 4.77 5.63 17.15
N THR A 122 4.72 4.44 17.71
CA THR A 122 4.83 4.17 19.15
C THR A 122 6.03 3.29 19.49
N SER A 123 7.05 3.25 18.64
CA SER A 123 8.27 2.48 18.90
C SER A 123 9.30 3.32 19.67
N ASP A 124 9.95 2.71 20.64
CA ASP A 124 11.00 3.35 21.42
C ASP A 124 12.14 3.86 20.52
N PHE A 125 12.43 3.15 19.43
CA PHE A 125 13.44 3.56 18.46
C PHE A 125 13.09 4.88 17.78
N ARG A 126 11.82 5.04 17.36
CA ARG A 126 11.37 6.30 16.77
C ARG A 126 11.37 7.43 17.80
N ASP A 127 10.89 7.17 19.00
CA ASP A 127 10.81 8.16 20.06
C ASP A 127 12.20 8.64 20.46
N GLU A 128 13.19 7.74 20.62
CA GLU A 128 14.59 8.09 20.85
C GLU A 128 15.13 9.03 19.76
N LEU A 129 14.88 8.72 18.48
CA LEU A 129 15.34 9.55 17.37
C LEU A 129 14.67 10.92 17.33
N MET A 130 13.40 11.00 17.69
CA MET A 130 12.66 12.26 17.78
C MET A 130 13.14 13.13 18.96
N GLU A 131 13.34 12.54 20.13
CA GLU A 131 13.86 13.23 21.31
C GLU A 131 15.27 13.81 21.08
N LYS A 132 16.09 13.09 20.31
CA LYS A 132 17.41 13.56 19.87
C LYS A 132 17.36 14.59 18.73
N GLY A 133 16.18 14.91 18.20
CA GLY A 133 16.01 15.81 17.07
C GLY A 133 16.58 15.30 15.74
N LEU A 134 16.82 13.99 15.65
CA LEU A 134 17.42 13.35 14.47
C LEU A 134 16.41 13.13 13.35
N ILE A 135 15.13 13.01 13.65
CA ILE A 135 14.06 12.85 12.67
C ILE A 135 12.90 13.82 12.96
N GLN A 136 12.16 14.18 11.92
CA GLN A 136 10.89 14.90 12.03
C GLN A 136 9.71 13.94 12.01
N ASN A 137 9.84 12.83 11.28
CA ASN A 137 8.83 11.79 11.22
C ASN A 137 9.46 10.46 10.81
N MET A 138 8.82 9.37 11.23
CA MET A 138 9.11 8.01 10.78
C MET A 138 7.81 7.20 10.75
N ASN A 139 7.59 6.45 9.68
CA ASN A 139 6.49 5.51 9.56
C ASN A 139 6.89 4.29 8.73
N VAL A 140 6.04 3.27 8.75
CA VAL A 140 6.21 2.03 8.01
C VAL A 140 5.00 1.80 7.13
N THR A 141 5.25 1.37 5.89
CA THR A 141 4.23 0.83 4.99
C THR A 141 4.58 -0.59 4.58
N CYS A 142 3.56 -1.42 4.39
CA CYS A 142 3.67 -2.80 3.98
C CYS A 142 2.75 -3.04 2.79
N ASP A 143 3.32 -3.29 1.63
CA ASP A 143 2.60 -3.44 0.38
C ASP A 143 2.83 -4.82 -0.23
N VAL A 144 1.77 -5.42 -0.77
CA VAL A 144 1.81 -6.70 -1.47
C VAL A 144 1.57 -6.45 -2.94
N TYR A 145 2.48 -6.93 -3.77
CA TYR A 145 2.42 -6.86 -5.23
C TYR A 145 2.58 -8.27 -5.79
N ASP A 146 1.49 -8.89 -6.23
CA ASP A 146 1.48 -10.27 -6.71
C ASP A 146 2.31 -11.23 -5.82
N ASP A 147 3.50 -11.66 -6.29
CA ASP A 147 4.41 -12.57 -5.57
C ASP A 147 5.48 -11.85 -4.74
N THR A 148 5.41 -10.52 -4.66
CA THR A 148 6.40 -9.70 -3.98
C THR A 148 5.77 -8.92 -2.83
N PHE A 149 6.44 -8.95 -1.70
CA PHE A 149 6.09 -8.16 -0.52
C PHE A 149 7.15 -7.10 -0.30
N VAL A 150 6.72 -5.84 -0.11
CA VAL A 150 7.63 -4.72 0.12
C VAL A 150 7.31 -4.03 1.44
N VAL A 151 8.29 -3.99 2.33
CA VAL A 151 8.23 -3.15 3.53
C VAL A 151 9.04 -1.90 3.28
N THR A 152 8.46 -0.75 3.52
CA THR A 152 9.15 0.54 3.39
C THR A 152 9.11 1.29 4.71
N ILE A 153 10.29 1.58 5.27
CA ILE A 153 10.49 2.49 6.39
C ILE A 153 10.76 3.87 5.78
N ASN A 154 9.88 4.82 6.06
CA ASN A 154 10.02 6.20 5.62
C ASN A 154 10.50 7.04 6.80
N ALA A 155 11.50 7.89 6.59
CA ALA A 155 11.96 8.85 7.57
C ALA A 155 12.18 10.23 6.93
N THR A 156 11.94 11.29 7.69
CA THR A 156 12.23 12.68 7.30
C THR A 156 13.32 13.20 8.22
N SER A 157 14.48 13.57 7.67
CA SER A 157 15.66 13.91 8.47
C SER A 157 16.69 14.73 7.70
N ASN A 158 17.37 15.64 8.39
CA ASN A 158 18.58 16.31 7.89
C ASN A 158 19.86 15.48 8.14
N PHE A 159 19.79 14.40 8.94
CA PHE A 159 20.94 13.60 9.37
C PHE A 159 21.01 12.28 8.61
N LYS A 160 21.08 12.35 7.27
CA LYS A 160 21.00 11.22 6.34
C LYS A 160 21.88 10.03 6.77
N GLU A 161 23.18 10.27 6.93
CA GLU A 161 24.14 9.19 7.18
C GLU A 161 23.92 8.52 8.55
N GLU A 162 23.60 9.32 9.56
CA GLU A 162 23.31 8.80 10.90
C GLU A 162 22.04 7.94 10.91
N ILE A 163 20.97 8.40 10.23
CA ILE A 163 19.72 7.64 10.13
C ILE A 163 19.93 6.34 9.34
N ILE A 164 20.67 6.38 8.23
CA ILE A 164 21.02 5.18 7.48
C ILE A 164 21.70 4.15 8.37
N LYS A 165 22.69 4.56 9.18
CA LYS A 165 23.41 3.70 10.10
C LYS A 165 22.49 3.11 11.16
N LYS A 166 21.71 3.97 11.86
CA LYS A 166 20.82 3.55 12.94
C LYS A 166 19.69 2.62 12.46
N VAL A 167 19.10 2.89 11.28
CA VAL A 167 18.07 2.01 10.71
C VAL A 167 18.65 0.64 10.34
N LYS A 168 19.87 0.59 9.78
CA LYS A 168 20.53 -0.68 9.48
C LYS A 168 20.82 -1.49 10.74
N GLU A 169 21.39 -0.86 11.76
CA GLU A 169 21.66 -1.50 13.06
C GLU A 169 20.39 -2.03 13.71
N LYS A 170 19.29 -1.27 13.65
CA LYS A 170 17.99 -1.70 14.17
C LYS A 170 17.38 -2.85 13.36
N LEU A 171 17.54 -2.86 12.03
CA LEU A 171 17.08 -3.96 11.17
C LEU A 171 17.81 -5.29 11.47
N GLU A 172 19.07 -5.22 11.87
CA GLU A 172 19.85 -6.41 12.29
C GLU A 172 19.42 -6.92 13.69
N ASN A 173 18.78 -6.06 14.49
CA ASN A 173 18.40 -6.32 15.87
C ASN A 173 16.91 -6.08 16.12
N LEU A 174 16.05 -6.63 15.24
CA LEU A 174 14.61 -6.58 15.47
C LEU A 174 14.22 -7.38 16.71
N SER A 175 13.37 -6.80 17.53
CA SER A 175 12.91 -7.43 18.78
C SER A 175 11.40 -7.25 18.94
N ILE A 176 10.78 -8.20 19.61
CA ILE A 176 9.37 -8.15 19.98
C ILE A 176 9.26 -8.57 21.43
N SER A 177 8.82 -7.67 22.31
CA SER A 177 8.39 -8.05 23.65
C SER A 177 6.92 -8.53 23.60
N GLU A 178 6.55 -9.38 24.58
CA GLU A 178 5.16 -9.82 24.69
C GLU A 178 4.20 -8.63 24.94
N LEU A 179 4.64 -7.65 25.71
CA LEU A 179 3.89 -6.44 26.01
C LEU A 179 3.64 -5.60 24.72
N ASP A 180 4.67 -5.36 23.93
CA ASP A 180 4.58 -4.59 22.68
C ASP A 180 3.70 -5.30 21.67
N PHE A 181 3.86 -6.62 21.55
CA PHE A 181 3.01 -7.42 20.68
C PHE A 181 1.53 -7.31 21.08
N LYS A 182 1.22 -7.49 22.38
CA LYS A 182 -0.16 -7.39 22.88
C LYS A 182 -0.75 -5.99 22.67
N ARG A 183 0.03 -4.95 22.99
CA ARG A 183 -0.37 -3.55 22.78
C ARG A 183 -0.68 -3.27 21.32
N LYS A 184 0.22 -3.64 20.42
CA LYS A 184 0.07 -3.37 18.99
C LYS A 184 -1.03 -4.20 18.35
N LYS A 185 -1.16 -5.46 18.73
CA LYS A 185 -2.27 -6.31 18.31
C LYS A 185 -3.61 -5.70 18.67
N ASN A 186 -3.79 -5.26 19.92
CA ASN A 186 -5.04 -4.64 20.37
C ASN A 186 -5.34 -3.34 19.61
N ALA A 187 -4.32 -2.49 19.38
CA ALA A 187 -4.46 -1.28 18.57
C ALA A 187 -4.88 -1.59 17.13
N THR A 188 -4.28 -2.60 16.51
CA THR A 188 -4.64 -3.02 15.14
C THR A 188 -6.08 -3.54 15.07
N ILE A 189 -6.51 -4.32 16.07
CA ILE A 189 -7.90 -4.80 16.14
C ILE A 189 -8.86 -3.62 16.30
N ALA A 190 -8.55 -2.65 17.16
CA ALA A 190 -9.37 -1.46 17.35
C ALA A 190 -9.52 -0.64 16.06
N THR A 191 -8.42 -0.45 15.31
CA THR A 191 -8.47 0.22 14.00
C THR A 191 -9.36 -0.53 13.02
N LEU A 192 -9.22 -1.86 12.94
CA LEU A 192 -10.05 -2.68 12.05
C LEU A 192 -11.54 -2.57 12.41
N ILE A 193 -11.89 -2.52 13.69
CA ILE A 193 -13.28 -2.36 14.13
C ILE A 193 -13.81 -1.00 13.66
N LEU A 194 -13.05 0.07 13.87
CA LEU A 194 -13.43 1.42 13.42
C LEU A 194 -13.60 1.51 11.91
N ASP A 195 -12.70 0.88 11.14
CA ASP A 195 -12.78 0.83 9.67
C ASP A 195 -14.05 0.09 9.15
N TYR A 196 -14.68 -0.75 9.98
CA TYR A 196 -15.94 -1.43 9.65
C TYR A 196 -17.20 -0.65 10.09
N GLU A 197 -17.05 0.36 10.94
CA GLU A 197 -18.15 1.21 11.41
C GLU A 197 -18.40 2.44 10.53
N ASP A 198 -17.40 2.81 9.69
CA ASP A 198 -17.47 3.89 8.69
C ASP A 198 -18.01 3.37 7.34
#